data_8883b6b4e3719d47643e05b797fee084
#
_entry.id   8883b6b4e3719d47643e05b797fee084
#
_cell.length_a   1.000
_cell.length_b   1.000
_cell.length_c   1.000
_cell.angle_alpha   90.00
_cell.angle_beta   90.00
_cell.angle_gamma   90.00
#
_symmetry.space_group_name_H-M   'P 1'
#
loop_
_entity.id
_entity.type
_entity.pdbx_description
1 polymer ?
#
loop_
_entity_poly.entity_id
_entity_poly.type
_entity_poly.pdbx_seq_one_letter_code
_entity_poly.pdbx_strand_id
1 'polypeptide(L)'
;MDLDKLLQHINIGEDHEIEFKSADGGLPNNIWETVSAFANTDGGYIILGVSESKSGLIISGVNKPNGLLKNFWNNHNNSRKLSTSICSNSDVQVLEVEAKNLVIITVPRAKRTQRPVYINNNPMTGTFKRNFEGDYCCSPEEVRQMLRDAANEPQDIQILEGFNSFAEFPILYVLSIAHK
;
A
#
# COMPACT_ATOMS: atom_id res chain seq x y z
N MET A 1 -4.87 8.93 9.94
CA MET A 1 -4.12 9.00 11.23
C MET A 1 -4.49 10.31 11.91
N ASP A 2 -4.81 10.30 13.20
CA ASP A 2 -5.02 11.53 13.99
C ASP A 2 -3.70 12.02 14.62
N LEU A 3 -3.72 13.25 15.17
CA LEU A 3 -2.54 13.90 15.73
C LEU A 3 -1.98 13.15 16.94
N ASP A 4 -2.83 12.66 17.83
CA ASP A 4 -2.39 11.99 19.06
C ASP A 4 -1.66 10.69 18.76
N LYS A 5 -2.17 9.92 17.82
CA LYS A 5 -1.52 8.72 17.30
C LYS A 5 -0.17 9.03 16.65
N LEU A 6 -0.12 10.09 15.82
CA LEU A 6 1.11 10.53 15.20
C LEU A 6 2.19 10.88 16.23
N LEU A 7 1.84 11.67 17.25
CA LEU A 7 2.78 12.07 18.31
C LEU A 7 3.25 10.88 19.14
N GLN A 8 2.39 9.89 19.40
CA GLN A 8 2.79 8.64 20.04
C GLN A 8 3.86 7.90 19.21
N HIS A 9 3.65 7.74 17.91
CA HIS A 9 4.63 7.06 17.05
C HIS A 9 5.95 7.81 16.91
N ILE A 10 5.92 9.15 16.88
CA ILE A 10 7.17 9.95 16.90
C ILE A 10 7.98 9.67 18.19
N ASN A 11 7.32 9.42 19.30
CA ASN A 11 8.00 9.11 20.58
C ASN A 11 8.47 7.65 20.68
N ILE A 12 7.78 6.71 20.02
CA ILE A 12 8.08 5.26 20.07
C ILE A 12 9.12 4.90 19.01
N GLY A 13 9.08 5.53 17.82
CA GLY A 13 9.91 5.23 16.67
C GLY A 13 9.14 4.57 15.52
N GLU A 14 9.90 4.12 14.52
CA GLU A 14 9.38 3.35 13.39
C GLU A 14 8.96 1.95 13.81
N ASP A 15 8.01 1.39 13.09
CA ASP A 15 7.58 0.01 13.21
C ASP A 15 7.17 -0.53 11.81
N HIS A 16 6.54 -1.70 11.77
CA HIS A 16 6.12 -2.30 10.50
C HIS A 16 5.02 -1.51 9.77
N GLU A 17 4.31 -0.60 10.45
CA GLU A 17 3.20 0.18 9.89
C GLU A 17 3.60 1.64 9.58
N ILE A 18 4.73 2.12 10.09
CA ILE A 18 5.09 3.54 9.98
C ILE A 18 6.53 3.71 9.52
N GLU A 19 6.71 4.66 8.63
CA GLU A 19 8.00 5.12 8.13
C GLU A 19 8.10 6.64 8.22
N PHE A 20 9.14 7.14 8.86
CA PHE A 20 9.45 8.56 8.92
C PHE A 20 10.53 8.93 7.89
N LYS A 21 10.30 10.03 7.17
CA LYS A 21 11.29 10.51 6.21
C LYS A 21 11.47 12.02 6.32
N SER A 22 12.72 12.45 6.33
CA SER A 22 13.04 13.86 6.09
C SER A 22 12.60 14.28 4.69
N ALA A 23 12.09 15.50 4.59
CA ALA A 23 11.68 16.12 3.35
C ALA A 23 12.28 17.52 3.14
N ASP A 24 13.43 17.79 3.75
CA ASP A 24 14.14 19.07 3.66
C ASP A 24 14.52 19.42 2.22
N GLY A 25 14.90 18.41 1.43
CA GLY A 25 15.23 18.51 0.00
C GLY A 25 14.03 18.29 -0.94
N GLY A 26 12.82 18.10 -0.43
CA GLY A 26 11.62 17.74 -1.19
C GLY A 26 11.27 16.27 -1.04
N LEU A 27 10.64 15.68 -2.06
CA LEU A 27 10.20 14.29 -2.01
C LEU A 27 11.40 13.32 -1.99
N PRO A 28 11.55 12.47 -0.95
CA PRO A 28 12.67 11.53 -0.85
C PRO A 28 12.72 10.54 -2.02
N ASN A 29 13.91 10.27 -2.55
CA ASN A 29 14.05 9.39 -3.72
C ASN A 29 13.62 7.94 -3.45
N ASN A 30 13.83 7.44 -2.23
CA ASN A 30 13.48 6.09 -1.81
C ASN A 30 12.03 5.91 -1.34
N ILE A 31 11.20 6.96 -1.41
CA ILE A 31 9.78 6.87 -1.01
C ILE A 31 9.02 5.78 -1.78
N TRP A 32 9.41 5.55 -3.05
CA TRP A 32 8.71 4.59 -3.90
C TRP A 32 9.00 3.14 -3.54
N GLU A 33 10.16 2.87 -2.93
CA GLU A 33 10.50 1.56 -2.35
C GLU A 33 9.57 1.27 -1.17
N THR A 34 9.37 2.26 -0.29
CA THR A 34 8.43 2.17 0.84
C THR A 34 6.98 2.05 0.38
N VAL A 35 6.55 2.82 -0.64
CA VAL A 35 5.21 2.67 -1.21
C VAL A 35 5.00 1.26 -1.76
N SER A 36 5.98 0.71 -2.50
CA SER A 36 5.94 -0.67 -2.99
C SER A 36 5.86 -1.67 -1.82
N ALA A 37 6.71 -1.51 -0.81
CA ALA A 37 6.78 -2.41 0.34
C ALA A 37 5.46 -2.45 1.12
N PHE A 38 4.90 -1.31 1.48
CA PHE A 38 3.62 -1.22 2.16
C PHE A 38 2.47 -1.79 1.32
N ALA A 39 2.40 -1.43 0.04
CA ALA A 39 1.35 -1.91 -0.86
C ALA A 39 1.37 -3.45 -1.03
N ASN A 40 2.54 -4.06 -1.04
CA ASN A 40 2.69 -5.52 -1.17
C ASN A 40 2.53 -6.28 0.15
N THR A 41 2.57 -5.59 1.29
CA THR A 41 2.45 -6.22 2.62
C THR A 41 1.09 -5.89 3.25
N ASP A 42 1.03 -5.10 4.27
CA ASP A 42 -0.21 -4.84 5.02
C ASP A 42 -0.71 -3.39 4.91
N GLY A 43 -0.04 -2.58 4.10
CA GLY A 43 -0.21 -1.14 4.04
C GLY A 43 0.61 -0.44 5.13
N GLY A 44 0.46 0.88 5.26
CA GLY A 44 1.16 1.64 6.27
C GLY A 44 1.09 3.15 6.06
N TYR A 45 1.84 3.87 6.86
CA TYR A 45 1.91 5.33 6.86
C TYR A 45 3.32 5.81 6.57
N ILE A 46 3.46 6.72 5.62
CA ILE A 46 4.71 7.44 5.38
C ILE A 46 4.51 8.87 5.88
N ILE A 47 5.37 9.30 6.79
CA ILE A 47 5.29 10.62 7.40
C ILE A 47 6.51 11.43 6.98
N LEU A 48 6.27 12.46 6.15
CA LEU A 48 7.31 13.34 5.64
C LEU A 48 7.43 14.59 6.50
N GLY A 49 8.66 15.00 6.76
CA GLY A 49 8.98 16.14 7.61
C GLY A 49 9.38 15.76 9.03
N VAL A 50 9.77 14.49 9.22
CA VAL A 50 10.38 13.99 10.45
C VAL A 50 11.80 13.53 10.12
N SER A 51 12.77 13.87 10.94
CA SER A 51 14.18 13.55 10.76
C SER A 51 14.74 12.88 11.99
N GLU A 52 15.68 11.98 11.81
CA GLU A 52 16.44 11.39 12.90
C GLU A 52 17.47 12.37 13.47
N SER A 53 17.63 12.36 14.77
CA SER A 53 18.69 13.09 15.48
C SER A 53 19.32 12.18 16.53
N LYS A 54 20.41 12.67 17.16
CA LYS A 54 21.06 11.93 18.27
C LYS A 54 20.15 11.73 19.49
N SER A 55 19.11 12.54 19.62
CA SER A 55 18.14 12.49 20.73
C SER A 55 16.82 11.78 20.36
N GLY A 56 16.73 11.18 19.17
CA GLY A 56 15.51 10.55 18.65
C GLY A 56 14.94 11.29 17.44
N LEU A 57 13.68 11.03 17.13
CA LEU A 57 12.97 11.68 16.02
C LEU A 57 12.63 13.13 16.36
N ILE A 58 12.81 14.01 15.40
CA ILE A 58 12.46 15.44 15.49
C ILE A 58 11.57 15.86 14.32
N ILE A 59 10.60 16.71 14.59
CA ILE A 59 9.78 17.33 13.55
C ILE A 59 10.63 18.39 12.85
N SER A 60 11.08 18.12 11.63
CA SER A 60 11.80 19.08 10.77
C SER A 60 10.85 19.91 9.92
N GLY A 61 9.73 19.33 9.52
CA GLY A 61 8.70 19.94 8.69
C GLY A 61 8.98 19.85 7.19
N VAL A 62 7.97 20.18 6.40
CA VAL A 62 8.03 20.29 4.94
C VAL A 62 7.88 21.75 4.54
N ASN A 63 8.92 22.35 3.97
CA ASN A 63 8.94 23.78 3.64
C ASN A 63 7.92 24.17 2.55
N LYS A 64 7.70 23.31 1.54
CA LYS A 64 6.82 23.56 0.39
C LYS A 64 5.89 22.38 0.16
N PRO A 65 4.87 22.15 1.03
CA PRO A 65 4.03 20.96 0.95
C PRO A 65 3.30 20.83 -0.40
N ASN A 66 2.77 21.91 -0.96
CA ASN A 66 2.09 21.88 -2.26
C ASN A 66 3.01 21.46 -3.41
N GLY A 67 4.28 21.90 -3.41
CA GLY A 67 5.27 21.50 -4.41
C GLY A 67 5.64 20.02 -4.28
N LEU A 68 5.79 19.55 -3.04
CA LEU A 68 6.07 18.15 -2.74
C LEU A 68 4.88 17.27 -3.16
N LEU A 69 3.65 17.64 -2.84
CA LEU A 69 2.43 16.92 -3.23
C LEU A 69 2.28 16.85 -4.75
N LYS A 70 2.54 17.94 -5.47
CA LYS A 70 2.54 17.94 -6.95
C LYS A 70 3.54 16.92 -7.51
N ASN A 71 4.76 16.90 -6.94
CA ASN A 71 5.80 15.94 -7.34
C ASN A 71 5.38 14.50 -7.01
N PHE A 72 4.83 14.27 -5.81
CA PHE A 72 4.30 12.95 -5.42
C PHE A 72 3.26 12.45 -6.42
N TRP A 73 2.21 13.22 -6.71
CA TRP A 73 1.14 12.81 -7.60
C TRP A 73 1.59 12.60 -9.06
N ASN A 74 2.52 13.43 -9.55
CA ASN A 74 3.08 13.25 -10.87
C ASN A 74 3.83 11.92 -11.02
N ASN A 75 4.57 11.51 -10.00
CA ASN A 75 5.29 10.23 -10.00
C ASN A 75 4.38 9.04 -9.68
N HIS A 76 3.45 9.19 -8.74
CA HIS A 76 2.47 8.17 -8.36
C HIS A 76 1.61 7.72 -9.54
N ASN A 77 1.22 8.65 -10.39
CA ASN A 77 0.42 8.37 -11.60
C ASN A 77 1.26 8.05 -12.84
N ASN A 78 2.57 7.95 -12.70
CA ASN A 78 3.48 7.59 -13.79
C ASN A 78 3.78 6.08 -13.74
N SER A 79 3.20 5.31 -14.65
CA SER A 79 3.38 3.85 -14.71
C SER A 79 4.83 3.39 -14.89
N ARG A 80 5.72 4.27 -15.40
CA ARG A 80 7.16 3.97 -15.47
C ARG A 80 7.85 4.09 -14.11
N LYS A 81 7.27 4.85 -13.18
CA LYS A 81 7.80 5.05 -11.82
C LYS A 81 7.19 4.06 -10.83
N LEU A 82 5.87 3.90 -10.85
CA LEU A 82 5.11 2.99 -10.01
C LEU A 82 4.12 2.22 -10.88
N SER A 83 4.13 0.90 -10.82
CA SER A 83 3.34 0.02 -11.69
C SER A 83 1.82 0.22 -11.56
N THR A 84 1.36 0.65 -10.40
CA THR A 84 -0.06 0.82 -10.08
C THR A 84 -0.25 2.02 -9.16
N SER A 85 -1.18 2.92 -9.52
CA SER A 85 -1.59 4.01 -8.64
C SER A 85 -2.39 3.44 -7.46
N ILE A 86 -1.81 3.47 -6.26
CA ILE A 86 -2.34 2.78 -5.10
C ILE A 86 -3.07 3.71 -4.14
N CYS A 87 -2.64 4.98 -4.04
CA CYS A 87 -3.23 5.98 -3.16
C CYS A 87 -4.30 6.80 -3.89
N SER A 88 -5.30 7.24 -3.17
CA SER A 88 -6.32 8.23 -3.55
C SER A 88 -6.06 9.59 -2.88
N ASN A 89 -6.80 10.62 -3.26
CA ASN A 89 -6.66 11.93 -2.65
C ASN A 89 -6.95 11.92 -1.13
N SER A 90 -7.82 11.04 -0.66
CA SER A 90 -8.13 10.89 0.77
C SER A 90 -7.00 10.26 1.58
N ASP A 91 -6.05 9.63 0.92
CA ASP A 91 -4.93 8.95 1.56
C ASP A 91 -3.74 9.88 1.82
N VAL A 92 -3.80 11.12 1.33
CA VAL A 92 -2.71 12.10 1.50
C VAL A 92 -3.24 13.35 2.16
N GLN A 93 -2.66 13.70 3.30
CA GLN A 93 -3.06 14.87 4.09
C GLN A 93 -1.84 15.68 4.53
N VAL A 94 -2.04 16.97 4.69
CA VAL A 94 -1.07 17.88 5.32
C VAL A 94 -1.57 18.20 6.71
N LEU A 95 -0.73 18.01 7.70
CA LEU A 95 -1.02 18.32 9.10
C LEU A 95 0.00 19.32 9.62
N GLU A 96 -0.47 20.39 10.28
CA GLU A 96 0.40 21.34 10.96
C GLU A 96 0.62 20.92 12.41
N VAL A 97 1.88 20.74 12.79
CA VAL A 97 2.31 20.39 14.14
C VAL A 97 3.45 21.34 14.52
N GLU A 98 3.32 22.02 15.67
CA GLU A 98 4.34 22.99 16.15
C GLU A 98 4.73 24.04 15.09
N ALA A 99 3.75 24.60 14.38
CA ALA A 99 3.94 25.52 13.27
C ALA A 99 4.78 24.96 12.09
N LYS A 100 4.89 23.65 11.96
CA LYS A 100 5.55 22.95 10.85
C LYS A 100 4.56 22.06 10.13
N ASN A 101 4.66 22.00 8.82
CA ASN A 101 3.82 21.12 8.01
C ASN A 101 4.44 19.72 7.95
N LEU A 102 3.64 18.71 8.24
CA LEU A 102 3.93 17.30 7.95
C LEU A 102 3.04 16.83 6.81
N VAL A 103 3.56 15.96 5.95
CA VAL A 103 2.74 15.29 4.94
C VAL A 103 2.62 13.83 5.32
N ILE A 104 1.37 13.37 5.50
CA ILE A 104 1.04 12.00 5.86
C ILE A 104 0.47 11.32 4.63
N ILE A 105 1.07 10.22 4.24
CA ILE A 105 0.64 9.38 3.12
C ILE A 105 0.22 8.02 3.69
N THR A 106 -1.06 7.70 3.61
CA THR A 106 -1.57 6.37 3.91
C THR A 106 -1.42 5.51 2.65
N VAL A 107 -0.62 4.47 2.73
CA VAL A 107 -0.46 3.50 1.64
C VAL A 107 -1.34 2.30 1.93
N PRO A 108 -2.44 2.08 1.19
CA PRO A 108 -3.28 0.92 1.42
C PRO A 108 -2.58 -0.35 0.92
N ARG A 109 -2.90 -1.49 1.53
CA ARG A 109 -2.53 -2.78 0.97
C ARG A 109 -3.16 -2.96 -0.40
N ALA A 110 -2.36 -3.32 -1.39
CA ALA A 110 -2.83 -3.58 -2.75
C ALA A 110 -3.74 -4.81 -2.79
N LYS A 111 -4.77 -4.76 -3.61
CA LYS A 111 -5.60 -5.94 -3.90
C LYS A 111 -4.74 -7.05 -4.53
N ARG A 112 -5.17 -8.30 -4.37
CA ARG A 112 -4.47 -9.46 -4.95
C ARG A 112 -4.17 -9.28 -6.44
N THR A 113 -5.13 -8.77 -7.21
CA THR A 113 -5.01 -8.53 -8.66
C THR A 113 -4.09 -7.35 -9.04
N GLN A 114 -3.72 -6.51 -8.08
CA GLN A 114 -2.82 -5.37 -8.29
C GLN A 114 -1.37 -5.68 -7.90
N ARG A 115 -1.15 -6.80 -7.19
CA ARG A 115 0.20 -7.20 -6.77
C ARG A 115 0.89 -8.06 -7.82
N PRO A 116 2.21 -7.91 -8.00
CA PRO A 116 3.10 -7.04 -7.25
C PRO A 116 2.99 -5.56 -7.68
N VAL A 117 3.03 -4.65 -6.69
CA VAL A 117 3.29 -3.23 -6.93
C VAL A 117 4.80 -3.03 -6.98
N TYR A 118 5.33 -2.54 -8.10
CA TYR A 118 6.77 -2.43 -8.31
C TYR A 118 7.16 -1.06 -8.90
N ILE A 119 8.42 -0.72 -8.77
CA ILE A 119 9.00 0.53 -9.25
C ILE A 119 9.88 0.33 -10.49
N ASN A 120 10.16 1.43 -11.19
CA ASN A 120 11.12 1.50 -12.28
C ASN A 120 10.86 0.49 -13.41
N ASN A 121 9.60 0.16 -13.66
CA ASN A 121 9.15 -0.71 -14.75
C ASN A 121 9.78 -2.13 -14.75
N ASN A 122 10.26 -2.60 -13.60
CA ASN A 122 10.87 -3.93 -13.47
C ASN A 122 10.35 -4.65 -12.22
N PRO A 123 9.44 -5.64 -12.36
CA PRO A 123 8.90 -6.35 -11.22
C PRO A 123 9.97 -7.18 -10.47
N MET A 124 10.97 -7.71 -11.15
CA MET A 124 11.95 -8.61 -10.54
C MET A 124 12.94 -7.90 -9.61
N THR A 125 13.20 -6.61 -9.83
CA THR A 125 14.13 -5.81 -9.03
C THR A 125 13.48 -4.62 -8.34
N GLY A 126 12.24 -4.31 -8.69
CA GLY A 126 11.49 -3.16 -8.19
C GLY A 126 10.34 -3.50 -7.25
N THR A 127 10.14 -4.78 -6.91
CA THR A 127 9.11 -5.21 -5.95
C THR A 127 9.73 -5.28 -4.57
N PHE A 128 9.14 -4.54 -3.63
CA PHE A 128 9.59 -4.52 -2.22
C PHE A 128 8.50 -5.06 -1.30
N LYS A 129 8.92 -5.58 -0.15
CA LYS A 129 8.08 -6.00 0.96
C LYS A 129 8.57 -5.34 2.25
N ARG A 130 7.64 -5.04 3.15
CA ARG A 130 7.96 -4.56 4.50
C ARG A 130 8.22 -5.76 5.41
N ASN A 131 9.30 -5.73 6.15
CA ASN A 131 9.57 -6.68 7.21
C ASN A 131 10.20 -5.93 8.38
N PHE A 132 9.48 -5.88 9.49
CA PHE A 132 9.81 -5.04 10.64
C PHE A 132 9.94 -3.56 10.20
N GLU A 133 11.07 -2.90 10.41
CA GLU A 133 11.31 -1.49 10.04
C GLU A 133 11.94 -1.33 8.65
N GLY A 134 12.17 -2.42 7.90
CA GLY A 134 12.93 -2.39 6.65
C GLY A 134 12.11 -2.68 5.40
N ASP A 135 12.48 -2.02 4.31
CA ASP A 135 11.96 -2.28 2.97
C ASP A 135 12.95 -3.18 2.23
N TYR A 136 12.55 -4.41 1.93
CA TYR A 136 13.41 -5.42 1.31
C TYR A 136 12.90 -5.78 -0.08
N CYS A 137 13.82 -5.87 -1.04
CA CYS A 137 13.49 -6.37 -2.37
C CYS A 137 13.00 -7.82 -2.27
N CYS A 138 11.88 -8.12 -2.91
CA CYS A 138 11.35 -9.46 -2.98
C CYS A 138 12.26 -10.37 -3.82
N SER A 139 12.35 -11.65 -3.44
CA SER A 139 13.00 -12.66 -4.27
C SER A 139 12.24 -12.90 -5.57
N PRO A 140 12.91 -13.41 -6.63
CA PRO A 140 12.23 -13.76 -7.87
C PRO A 140 11.09 -14.77 -7.68
N GLU A 141 11.19 -15.68 -6.71
CA GLU A 141 10.14 -16.63 -6.35
C GLU A 141 8.90 -15.91 -5.82
N GLU A 142 9.08 -14.99 -4.86
CA GLU A 142 7.98 -14.19 -4.28
C GLU A 142 7.28 -13.37 -5.36
N VAL A 143 8.03 -12.73 -6.26
CA VAL A 143 7.46 -11.96 -7.37
C VAL A 143 6.65 -12.86 -8.30
N ARG A 144 7.19 -14.03 -8.71
CA ARG A 144 6.47 -14.99 -9.56
C ARG A 144 5.21 -15.51 -8.86
N GLN A 145 5.25 -15.70 -7.54
CA GLN A 145 4.07 -16.10 -6.78
C GLN A 145 2.99 -15.03 -6.82
N MET A 146 3.34 -13.76 -6.54
CA MET A 146 2.39 -12.64 -6.61
C MET A 146 1.76 -12.52 -8.02
N LEU A 147 2.56 -12.69 -9.08
CA LEU A 147 2.07 -12.65 -10.47
C LEU A 147 1.09 -13.80 -10.76
N ARG A 148 1.37 -15.02 -10.29
CA ARG A 148 0.44 -16.15 -10.43
C ARG A 148 -0.85 -15.90 -9.67
N ASP A 149 -0.74 -15.40 -8.43
CA ASP A 149 -1.89 -15.09 -7.59
C ASP A 149 -2.76 -13.98 -8.20
N ALA A 150 -2.15 -13.00 -8.87
CA ALA A 150 -2.87 -11.94 -9.56
C ALA A 150 -3.63 -12.45 -10.79
N ALA A 151 -3.05 -13.44 -11.51
CA ALA A 151 -3.63 -13.99 -12.74
C ALA A 151 -4.75 -15.00 -12.47
N ASN A 152 -4.75 -15.69 -11.30
CA ASN A 152 -5.77 -16.67 -10.95
C ASN A 152 -7.06 -15.96 -10.56
N GLU A 153 -8.09 -16.04 -11.42
CA GLU A 153 -9.45 -15.76 -11.00
C GLU A 153 -9.86 -16.76 -9.91
N PRO A 154 -10.60 -16.34 -8.87
CA PRO A 154 -11.12 -17.29 -7.89
C PRO A 154 -11.96 -18.35 -8.63
N GLN A 155 -11.61 -19.62 -8.49
CA GLN A 155 -12.35 -20.72 -9.11
C GLN A 155 -13.82 -20.74 -8.69
N ASP A 156 -14.13 -20.17 -7.52
CA ASP A 156 -15.49 -20.04 -7.00
C ASP A 156 -16.39 -19.11 -7.85
N ILE A 157 -15.82 -18.12 -8.57
CA ILE A 157 -16.60 -17.26 -9.47
C ILE A 157 -16.96 -18.00 -10.76
N GLN A 158 -16.10 -18.88 -11.28
CA GLN A 158 -16.38 -19.70 -12.46
C GLN A 158 -17.50 -20.72 -12.22
N ILE A 159 -17.62 -21.23 -10.99
CA ILE A 159 -18.71 -22.15 -10.61
C ILE A 159 -20.05 -21.41 -10.55
N LEU A 160 -20.08 -20.13 -10.13
CA LEU A 160 -21.31 -19.34 -10.04
C LEU A 160 -21.79 -18.82 -11.40
N GLU A 161 -20.91 -18.55 -12.37
CA GLU A 161 -21.31 -18.19 -13.73
C GLU A 161 -21.94 -19.34 -14.52
N GLY A 162 -21.68 -20.59 -14.15
CA GLY A 162 -22.31 -21.78 -14.70
C GLY A 162 -23.71 -22.07 -14.13
N PHE A 163 -24.09 -21.45 -13.01
CA PHE A 163 -25.39 -21.58 -12.37
C PHE A 163 -26.28 -20.37 -12.69
N ASN A 164 -26.71 -20.26 -13.94
CA ASN A 164 -27.77 -19.33 -14.32
C ASN A 164 -29.11 -19.83 -13.74
N SER A 165 -29.46 -19.26 -12.58
CA SER A 165 -30.75 -19.33 -11.88
C SER A 165 -31.10 -20.66 -11.19
N PHE A 166 -31.55 -20.53 -9.94
CA PHE A 166 -32.25 -21.53 -9.12
C PHE A 166 -33.55 -22.08 -9.74
N ALA A 167 -33.84 -21.78 -11.01
CA ALA A 167 -35.03 -22.16 -11.71
C ALA A 167 -34.97 -23.51 -12.44
N GLU A 168 -33.83 -24.19 -12.47
CA GLU A 168 -33.65 -25.45 -13.20
C GLU A 168 -33.43 -26.69 -12.32
N PHE A 169 -33.74 -26.67 -11.05
CA PHE A 169 -33.92 -27.89 -10.30
C PHE A 169 -35.33 -28.44 -10.56
N PRO A 170 -35.49 -29.57 -11.31
CA PRO A 170 -36.80 -30.16 -11.45
C PRO A 170 -37.26 -30.61 -10.07
N ILE A 171 -38.40 -30.11 -9.63
CA ILE A 171 -39.12 -30.47 -8.39
C ILE A 171 -39.35 -31.96 -8.22
N LEU A 172 -39.03 -32.79 -9.21
CA LEU A 172 -39.24 -34.23 -9.26
C LEU A 172 -38.26 -35.08 -8.45
N TYR A 173 -37.19 -34.48 -7.87
CA TYR A 173 -36.22 -35.31 -7.14
C TYR A 173 -36.40 -35.32 -5.60
N VAL A 174 -37.32 -34.54 -5.08
CA VAL A 174 -37.58 -34.45 -3.62
C VAL A 174 -38.66 -35.41 -3.13
N LEU A 175 -39.46 -36.04 -4.04
CA LEU A 175 -40.52 -36.99 -3.64
C LEU A 175 -40.10 -38.44 -3.64
N SER A 176 -38.88 -38.78 -3.98
CA SER A 176 -38.41 -40.20 -4.02
C SER A 176 -37.69 -40.70 -2.75
N ILE A 177 -37.52 -39.87 -1.72
CA ILE A 177 -36.79 -40.26 -0.49
C ILE A 177 -37.75 -40.44 0.72
N ALA A 178 -39.03 -40.21 0.55
CA ALA A 178 -40.01 -40.29 1.67
C ALA A 178 -40.81 -41.59 1.75
N HIS A 179 -40.45 -42.63 1.00
CA HIS A 179 -41.04 -43.97 1.13
C HIS A 179 -39.98 -45.06 0.93
N LYS A 180 -39.26 -45.36 1.98
CA LYS A 180 -38.76 -46.70 2.36
C LYS A 180 -38.38 -46.72 3.83
#